data_c363390d6623872eda2c302058337cd5
#
_entry.id   c363390d6623872eda2c302058337cd5
#
_cell.length_a   1.000
_cell.length_b   1.000
_cell.length_c   1.000
_cell.angle_alpha   90.00
_cell.angle_beta   90.00
_cell.angle_gamma   90.00
#
_symmetry.space_group_name_H-M   'P 1'
#
loop_
_entity.id
_entity.type
_entity.pdbx_description
1 polymer ?
#
loop_
_entity_poly.entity_id
_entity_poly.type
_entity_poly.pdbx_seq_one_letter_code
_entity_poly.pdbx_strand_id
1 'polypeptide(L)'
;MTYFSVLSLVPVTMVAFAAAGFALGAQPQVVQRLKNEIAETWPGALGDTLNSIINQAISSAATVGFFGLLAALYSGIGWMTNLRDALSAQWGHVPTRPPIVKRVLFDLLALLGLGLALAVSFAVTGLLSGFAATVLAFLGLAEQAGAEVLLRLLGVLIGLATNWLIFAWVIVRLPREQVSLRSAARAAVLGAVGFEMLKQGMAIYLQTITRTPSGAVFGSTLGLLVFIYYASRFVLFVTAWAATSPENQTPEQEPVAVPGPAVIRAEVVIAPRPGAGAAAGLFGAGAVVGLLGAVLVRRR
;
A
#
# COMPACT_ATOMS: atom_id res chain seq x y z
N MET A 1 0.07 -2.02 -7.63
CA MET A 1 -0.24 -1.53 -6.28
C MET A 1 -1.32 -2.38 -5.61
N THR A 2 -2.51 -2.50 -6.15
CA THR A 2 -3.67 -3.21 -5.55
C THR A 2 -3.34 -4.62 -5.05
N TYR A 3 -2.65 -5.45 -5.86
CA TYR A 3 -2.23 -6.80 -5.47
C TYR A 3 -1.42 -6.82 -4.17
N PHE A 4 -0.38 -5.99 -4.08
CA PHE A 4 0.46 -5.91 -2.88
C PHE A 4 -0.28 -5.34 -1.68
N SER A 5 -1.22 -4.39 -1.90
CA SER A 5 -2.07 -3.86 -0.82
C SER A 5 -2.96 -4.94 -0.23
N VAL A 6 -3.55 -5.78 -1.07
CA VAL A 6 -4.39 -6.91 -0.62
C VAL A 6 -3.55 -7.96 0.11
N LEU A 7 -2.37 -8.32 -0.44
CA LEU A 7 -1.49 -9.31 0.16
C LEU A 7 -0.99 -8.87 1.55
N SER A 8 -0.78 -7.57 1.75
CA SER A 8 -0.33 -7.02 3.04
C SER A 8 -1.43 -6.95 4.10
N LEU A 9 -2.71 -7.10 3.75
CA LEU A 9 -3.81 -7.05 4.72
C LEU A 9 -3.69 -8.14 5.79
N VAL A 10 -3.36 -9.37 5.41
CA VAL A 10 -3.26 -10.48 6.36
C VAL A 10 -2.19 -10.21 7.43
N PRO A 11 -0.91 -9.91 7.08
CA PRO A 11 0.08 -9.57 8.09
C PRO A 11 -0.26 -8.32 8.92
N VAL A 12 -0.87 -7.30 8.31
CA VAL A 12 -1.29 -6.09 9.03
C VAL A 12 -2.39 -6.39 10.05
N THR A 13 -3.36 -7.22 9.69
CA THR A 13 -4.40 -7.65 10.64
C THR A 13 -3.82 -8.48 11.78
N MET A 14 -2.83 -9.36 11.53
CA MET A 14 -2.12 -10.09 12.58
C MET A 14 -1.43 -9.14 13.58
N VAL A 15 -0.75 -8.12 13.09
CA VAL A 15 -0.11 -7.09 13.94
C VAL A 15 -1.16 -6.31 14.72
N ALA A 16 -2.28 -5.93 14.10
CA ALA A 16 -3.37 -5.23 14.78
C ALA A 16 -4.00 -6.08 15.90
N PHE A 17 -4.24 -7.37 15.64
CA PHE A 17 -4.73 -8.31 16.66
C PHE A 17 -3.73 -8.50 17.81
N ALA A 18 -2.44 -8.60 17.50
CA ALA A 18 -1.42 -8.70 18.51
C ALA A 18 -1.34 -7.43 19.38
N ALA A 19 -1.38 -6.24 18.74
CA ALA A 19 -1.40 -4.95 19.44
C ALA A 19 -2.62 -4.82 20.36
N ALA A 20 -3.80 -5.21 19.88
CA ALA A 20 -5.02 -5.25 20.69
C ALA A 20 -4.88 -6.24 21.85
N GLY A 21 -4.34 -7.45 21.62
CA GLY A 21 -4.09 -8.45 22.64
C GLY A 21 -3.12 -7.97 23.71
N PHE A 22 -2.03 -7.29 23.34
CA PHE A 22 -1.10 -6.66 24.29
C PHE A 22 -1.76 -5.54 25.10
N ALA A 23 -2.50 -4.65 24.44
CA ALA A 23 -3.19 -3.54 25.09
C ALA A 23 -4.25 -4.03 26.09
N LEU A 24 -5.03 -5.04 25.73
CA LEU A 24 -6.01 -5.68 26.61
C LEU A 24 -5.32 -6.45 27.74
N GLY A 25 -4.27 -7.22 27.44
CA GLY A 25 -3.51 -7.96 28.44
C GLY A 25 -2.87 -7.09 29.51
N ALA A 26 -2.50 -5.83 29.15
CA ALA A 26 -1.98 -4.86 30.11
C ALA A 26 -3.06 -4.25 31.02
N GLN A 27 -4.35 -4.46 30.75
CA GLN A 27 -5.47 -3.86 31.46
C GLN A 27 -6.50 -4.92 31.92
N PRO A 28 -6.20 -5.75 32.91
CA PRO A 28 -7.08 -6.86 33.34
C PRO A 28 -8.49 -6.41 33.75
N GLN A 29 -8.60 -5.20 34.31
CA GLN A 29 -9.89 -4.64 34.74
C GLN A 29 -10.79 -4.31 33.54
N VAL A 30 -10.21 -3.80 32.44
CA VAL A 30 -10.94 -3.52 31.19
C VAL A 30 -11.41 -4.83 30.55
N VAL A 31 -10.53 -5.84 30.53
CA VAL A 31 -10.87 -7.17 30.02
C VAL A 31 -12.03 -7.78 30.79
N GLN A 32 -11.99 -7.68 32.12
CA GLN A 32 -13.05 -8.26 32.96
C GLN A 32 -14.39 -7.52 32.76
N ARG A 33 -14.38 -6.19 32.67
CA ARG A 33 -15.59 -5.41 32.36
C ARG A 33 -16.16 -5.79 31.00
N LEU A 34 -15.31 -5.87 29.97
CA LEU A 34 -15.72 -6.25 28.63
C LEU A 34 -16.33 -7.65 28.58
N LYS A 35 -15.75 -8.61 29.30
CA LYS A 35 -16.29 -9.98 29.38
C LYS A 35 -17.63 -10.05 30.09
N ASN A 36 -17.82 -9.26 31.14
CA ASN A 36 -19.09 -9.18 31.86
C ASN A 36 -20.17 -8.55 30.95
N GLU A 37 -19.84 -7.47 30.29
CA GLU A 37 -20.75 -6.78 29.36
C GLU A 37 -21.16 -7.69 28.17
N ILE A 38 -20.21 -8.48 27.65
CA ILE A 38 -20.51 -9.50 26.62
C ILE A 38 -21.44 -10.57 27.16
N ALA A 39 -21.19 -11.07 28.37
CA ALA A 39 -22.02 -12.11 28.96
C ALA A 39 -23.45 -11.62 29.27
N GLU A 40 -23.62 -10.35 29.64
CA GLU A 40 -24.89 -9.72 29.86
C GLU A 40 -25.66 -9.43 28.56
N THR A 41 -24.95 -8.96 27.52
CA THR A 41 -25.57 -8.55 26.26
C THR A 41 -25.87 -9.73 25.34
N TRP A 42 -24.99 -10.74 25.32
CA TRP A 42 -25.11 -11.95 24.49
C TRP A 42 -24.92 -13.22 25.33
N PRO A 43 -25.93 -13.63 26.14
CA PRO A 43 -25.81 -14.83 26.96
C PRO A 43 -25.77 -16.11 26.09
N GLY A 44 -25.00 -17.11 26.55
CA GLY A 44 -24.88 -18.42 25.92
C GLY A 44 -23.74 -18.52 24.90
N ALA A 45 -23.86 -19.43 23.93
CA ALA A 45 -22.76 -19.84 23.04
C ALA A 45 -22.07 -18.69 22.29
N LEU A 46 -22.77 -17.61 22.01
CA LEU A 46 -22.21 -16.44 21.31
C LEU A 46 -21.30 -15.63 22.24
N GLY A 47 -21.73 -15.39 23.48
CA GLY A 47 -20.91 -14.75 24.50
C GLY A 47 -19.66 -15.58 24.85
N ASP A 48 -19.80 -16.90 24.97
CA ASP A 48 -18.68 -17.80 25.20
C ASP A 48 -17.68 -17.76 24.04
N THR A 49 -18.15 -17.74 22.81
CA THR A 49 -17.31 -17.60 21.61
C THR A 49 -16.55 -16.29 21.61
N LEU A 50 -17.20 -15.17 21.90
CA LEU A 50 -16.56 -13.86 21.95
C LEU A 50 -15.50 -13.79 23.08
N ASN A 51 -15.83 -14.32 24.25
CA ASN A 51 -14.89 -14.41 25.37
C ASN A 51 -13.69 -15.32 25.05
N SER A 52 -13.89 -16.41 24.32
CA SER A 52 -12.80 -17.29 23.88
C SER A 52 -11.87 -16.57 22.88
N ILE A 53 -12.42 -15.78 21.94
CA ILE A 53 -11.65 -14.96 21.00
C ILE A 53 -10.79 -13.94 21.74
N ILE A 54 -11.35 -13.25 22.75
CA ILE A 54 -10.59 -12.30 23.58
C ILE A 54 -9.44 -13.00 24.31
N ASN A 55 -9.73 -14.14 24.95
CA ASN A 55 -8.69 -14.91 25.64
C ASN A 55 -7.58 -15.37 24.69
N GLN A 56 -7.96 -15.87 23.51
CA GLN A 56 -7.02 -16.31 22.49
C GLN A 56 -6.19 -15.14 21.95
N ALA A 57 -6.81 -13.96 21.72
CA ALA A 57 -6.08 -12.77 21.31
C ALA A 57 -5.02 -12.37 22.32
N ILE A 58 -5.36 -12.39 23.62
CA ILE A 58 -4.42 -12.05 24.71
C ILE A 58 -3.31 -13.11 24.82
N SER A 59 -3.66 -14.39 24.87
CA SER A 59 -2.69 -15.48 25.05
C SER A 59 -1.75 -15.66 23.86
N SER A 60 -2.22 -15.41 22.66
CA SER A 60 -1.44 -15.56 21.43
C SER A 60 -0.75 -14.28 20.99
N ALA A 61 -0.96 -13.15 21.69
CA ALA A 61 -0.48 -11.82 21.26
C ALA A 61 1.03 -11.81 20.97
N ALA A 62 1.85 -12.44 21.82
CA ALA A 62 3.31 -12.48 21.63
C ALA A 62 3.72 -13.28 20.39
N THR A 63 3.17 -14.49 20.23
CA THR A 63 3.52 -15.38 19.11
C THR A 63 2.97 -14.85 17.79
N VAL A 64 1.68 -14.49 17.75
CA VAL A 64 1.04 -13.93 16.55
C VAL A 64 1.66 -12.59 16.18
N GLY A 65 2.01 -11.77 17.20
CA GLY A 65 2.66 -10.49 17.00
C GLY A 65 4.05 -10.60 16.40
N PHE A 66 4.86 -11.54 16.90
CA PHE A 66 6.21 -11.75 16.37
C PHE A 66 6.19 -12.20 14.90
N PHE A 67 5.46 -13.28 14.59
CA PHE A 67 5.36 -13.77 13.21
C PHE A 67 4.59 -12.80 12.29
N GLY A 68 3.53 -12.18 12.80
CA GLY A 68 2.78 -11.15 12.11
C GLY A 68 3.64 -9.94 11.77
N LEU A 69 4.49 -9.48 12.70
CA LEU A 69 5.40 -8.37 12.46
C LEU A 69 6.45 -8.70 11.40
N LEU A 70 7.07 -9.89 11.45
CA LEU A 70 8.02 -10.30 10.42
C LEU A 70 7.35 -10.37 9.03
N ALA A 71 6.17 -10.98 8.96
CA ALA A 71 5.40 -11.07 7.72
C ALA A 71 4.95 -9.68 7.22
N ALA A 72 4.52 -8.79 8.13
CA ALA A 72 4.13 -7.42 7.82
C ALA A 72 5.31 -6.58 7.31
N LEU A 73 6.49 -6.72 7.91
CA LEU A 73 7.71 -6.05 7.43
C LEU A 73 8.09 -6.56 6.04
N TYR A 74 8.10 -7.86 5.82
CA TYR A 74 8.42 -8.45 4.52
C TYR A 74 7.44 -8.00 3.42
N SER A 75 6.13 -8.17 3.65
CA SER A 75 5.10 -7.76 2.68
C SER A 75 5.01 -6.24 2.53
N GLY A 76 5.20 -5.51 3.65
CA GLY A 76 5.15 -4.06 3.70
C GLY A 76 6.30 -3.38 2.94
N ILE A 77 7.52 -3.92 3.01
CA ILE A 77 8.65 -3.45 2.19
C ILE A 77 8.34 -3.64 0.71
N GLY A 78 7.81 -4.81 0.32
CA GLY A 78 7.40 -5.08 -1.05
C GLY A 78 6.30 -4.12 -1.52
N TRP A 79 5.30 -3.87 -0.70
CA TRP A 79 4.24 -2.91 -0.97
C TRP A 79 4.80 -1.48 -1.10
N MET A 80 5.63 -1.03 -0.17
CA MET A 80 6.24 0.30 -0.18
C MET A 80 7.12 0.51 -1.40
N THR A 81 7.91 -0.49 -1.78
CA THR A 81 8.72 -0.46 -3.01
C THR A 81 7.84 -0.22 -4.24
N ASN A 82 6.75 -1.01 -4.38
CA ASN A 82 5.84 -0.87 -5.52
C ASN A 82 5.08 0.47 -5.49
N LEU A 83 4.70 0.95 -4.31
CA LEU A 83 4.07 2.26 -4.15
C LEU A 83 5.02 3.36 -4.63
N ARG A 84 6.24 3.39 -4.12
CA ARG A 84 7.25 4.41 -4.47
C ARG A 84 7.62 4.36 -5.95
N ASP A 85 7.81 3.17 -6.52
CA ASP A 85 8.11 3.02 -7.95
C ASP A 85 6.94 3.54 -8.80
N ALA A 86 5.69 3.22 -8.43
CA ALA A 86 4.50 3.69 -9.14
C ALA A 86 4.29 5.22 -9.02
N LEU A 87 4.55 5.79 -7.84
CA LEU A 87 4.48 7.24 -7.64
C LEU A 87 5.58 7.97 -8.43
N SER A 88 6.82 7.45 -8.38
CA SER A 88 7.95 8.04 -9.13
C SER A 88 7.73 7.99 -10.65
N ALA A 89 7.09 6.93 -11.16
CA ALA A 89 6.76 6.81 -12.58
C ALA A 89 5.83 7.92 -13.10
N GLN A 90 5.07 8.59 -12.22
CA GLN A 90 4.21 9.72 -12.61
C GLN A 90 5.01 10.98 -13.02
N TRP A 91 6.29 11.04 -12.66
CA TRP A 91 7.18 12.15 -13.00
C TRP A 91 7.86 12.00 -14.37
N GLY A 92 7.57 10.93 -15.12
CA GLY A 92 8.08 10.69 -16.46
C GLY A 92 9.58 10.36 -16.54
N HIS A 93 10.27 10.29 -15.42
CA HIS A 93 11.68 9.95 -15.39
C HIS A 93 11.88 8.44 -15.20
N VAL A 94 12.94 7.90 -15.79
CA VAL A 94 13.36 6.53 -15.51
C VAL A 94 14.01 6.53 -14.13
N PRO A 95 13.41 5.90 -13.12
CA PRO A 95 13.96 5.95 -11.78
C PRO A 95 15.32 5.30 -11.75
N THR A 96 16.36 6.06 -11.37
CA THR A 96 17.68 5.49 -11.02
C THR A 96 17.49 4.57 -9.82
N ARG A 97 17.65 3.27 -10.03
CA ARG A 97 17.50 2.29 -8.96
C ARG A 97 18.73 2.32 -8.06
N PRO A 98 18.59 2.76 -6.81
CA PRO A 98 19.70 2.71 -5.88
C PRO A 98 20.08 1.24 -5.57
N PRO A 99 21.30 0.99 -5.03
CA PRO A 99 21.70 -0.34 -4.58
C PRO A 99 20.66 -0.96 -3.64
N ILE A 100 20.44 -2.28 -3.74
CA ILE A 100 19.37 -3.02 -3.06
C ILE A 100 19.29 -2.67 -1.56
N VAL A 101 20.42 -2.62 -0.87
CA VAL A 101 20.48 -2.34 0.58
C VAL A 101 19.93 -0.94 0.89
N LYS A 102 20.36 0.09 0.14
CA LYS A 102 19.86 1.46 0.32
C LYS A 102 18.38 1.53 0.00
N ARG A 103 17.91 0.84 -1.04
CA ARG A 103 16.50 0.78 -1.42
C ARG A 103 15.64 0.22 -0.29
N VAL A 104 16.00 -0.96 0.23
CA VAL A 104 15.27 -1.63 1.32
C VAL A 104 15.24 -0.76 2.57
N LEU A 105 16.37 -0.12 2.92
CA LEU A 105 16.44 0.76 4.08
C LEU A 105 15.52 1.98 3.93
N PHE A 106 15.54 2.65 2.77
CA PHE A 106 14.64 3.79 2.51
C PHE A 106 13.17 3.38 2.43
N ASP A 107 12.85 2.21 1.88
CA ASP A 107 11.50 1.70 1.80
C ASP A 107 10.98 1.31 3.21
N LEU A 108 11.84 0.75 4.07
CA LEU A 108 11.52 0.50 5.47
C LEU A 108 11.28 1.79 6.25
N LEU A 109 12.16 2.79 6.09
CA LEU A 109 11.97 4.10 6.74
C LEU A 109 10.70 4.79 6.26
N ALA A 110 10.38 4.70 4.98
CA ALA A 110 9.14 5.23 4.42
C ALA A 110 7.91 4.47 4.96
N LEU A 111 7.98 3.14 5.10
CA LEU A 111 6.93 2.32 5.70
C LEU A 111 6.69 2.70 7.17
N LEU A 112 7.76 2.82 7.95
CA LEU A 112 7.69 3.23 9.35
C LEU A 112 7.17 4.67 9.49
N GLY A 113 7.64 5.58 8.63
CA GLY A 113 7.16 6.97 8.58
C GLY A 113 5.67 7.06 8.25
N LEU A 114 5.18 6.28 7.29
CA LEU A 114 3.75 6.21 6.96
C LEU A 114 2.95 5.61 8.11
N GLY A 115 3.44 4.52 8.71
CA GLY A 115 2.81 3.90 9.88
C GLY A 115 2.70 4.87 11.06
N LEU A 116 3.77 5.62 11.35
CA LEU A 116 3.77 6.64 12.39
C LEU A 116 2.82 7.79 12.05
N ALA A 117 2.80 8.27 10.80
CA ALA A 117 1.88 9.32 10.37
C ALA A 117 0.41 8.89 10.54
N LEU A 118 0.08 7.64 10.19
CA LEU A 118 -1.24 7.07 10.41
C LEU A 118 -1.57 6.95 11.90
N ALA A 119 -0.65 6.45 12.72
CA ALA A 119 -0.84 6.31 14.16
C ALA A 119 -1.09 7.67 14.83
N VAL A 120 -0.28 8.67 14.52
CA VAL A 120 -0.47 10.05 14.98
C VAL A 120 -1.81 10.61 14.51
N SER A 121 -2.18 10.36 13.26
CA SER A 121 -3.45 10.77 12.69
C SER A 121 -4.65 10.19 13.45
N PHE A 122 -4.64 8.89 13.73
CA PHE A 122 -5.69 8.25 14.53
C PHE A 122 -5.72 8.77 15.98
N ALA A 123 -4.55 8.96 16.60
CA ALA A 123 -4.45 9.51 17.94
C ALA A 123 -5.02 10.94 18.00
N VAL A 124 -4.63 11.81 17.08
CA VAL A 124 -5.14 13.18 16.98
C VAL A 124 -6.65 13.20 16.75
N THR A 125 -7.14 12.38 15.81
CA THR A 125 -8.60 12.31 15.54
C THR A 125 -9.36 11.82 16.78
N GLY A 126 -8.89 10.78 17.46
CA GLY A 126 -9.52 10.26 18.67
C GLY A 126 -9.52 11.26 19.82
N LEU A 127 -8.37 11.92 20.07
CA LEU A 127 -8.25 12.94 21.10
C LEU A 127 -9.14 14.17 20.83
N LEU A 128 -9.12 14.68 19.59
CA LEU A 128 -9.93 15.85 19.23
C LEU A 128 -11.42 15.55 19.28
N SER A 129 -11.85 14.36 18.86
CA SER A 129 -13.25 13.95 18.93
C SER A 129 -13.71 13.83 20.38
N GLY A 130 -12.90 13.21 21.25
CA GLY A 130 -13.19 13.11 22.69
C GLY A 130 -13.20 14.48 23.38
N PHE A 131 -12.21 15.32 23.05
CA PHE A 131 -12.12 16.69 23.61
C PHE A 131 -13.30 17.56 23.18
N ALA A 132 -13.71 17.51 21.90
CA ALA A 132 -14.85 18.26 21.39
C ALA A 132 -16.14 17.88 22.13
N ALA A 133 -16.39 16.58 22.34
CA ALA A 133 -17.54 16.11 23.12
C ALA A 133 -17.50 16.62 24.57
N THR A 134 -16.33 16.57 25.22
CA THR A 134 -16.12 17.05 26.59
C THR A 134 -16.36 18.56 26.70
N VAL A 135 -15.84 19.35 25.75
CA VAL A 135 -16.03 20.81 25.73
C VAL A 135 -17.50 21.16 25.51
N LEU A 136 -18.21 20.49 24.62
CA LEU A 136 -19.65 20.72 24.44
C LEU A 136 -20.45 20.38 25.71
N ALA A 137 -20.10 19.27 26.36
CA ALA A 137 -20.73 18.91 27.64
C ALA A 137 -20.46 19.95 28.71
N PHE A 138 -19.22 20.45 28.84
CA PHE A 138 -18.85 21.49 29.81
C PHE A 138 -19.56 22.83 29.57
N LEU A 139 -19.80 23.17 28.28
CA LEU A 139 -20.53 24.37 27.89
C LEU A 139 -22.07 24.24 28.03
N GLY A 140 -22.56 23.06 28.45
CA GLY A 140 -24.00 22.78 28.52
C GLY A 140 -24.70 22.72 27.17
N LEU A 141 -23.92 22.57 26.08
CA LEU A 141 -24.45 22.54 24.71
C LEU A 141 -24.69 21.13 24.22
N ALA A 142 -24.33 20.10 25.00
CA ALA A 142 -24.39 18.69 24.57
C ALA A 142 -25.84 18.21 24.24
N GLU A 143 -26.83 18.78 24.93
CA GLU A 143 -28.25 18.44 24.76
C GLU A 143 -28.98 19.31 23.73
N GLN A 144 -28.31 20.32 23.16
CA GLN A 144 -28.92 21.20 22.18
C GLN A 144 -28.95 20.55 20.78
N ALA A 145 -30.05 20.75 20.04
CA ALA A 145 -30.26 20.18 18.71
C ALA A 145 -29.16 20.53 17.69
N GLY A 146 -28.35 21.58 17.94
CA GLY A 146 -27.21 21.97 17.11
C GLY A 146 -25.87 21.29 17.44
N ALA A 147 -25.75 20.71 18.64
CA ALA A 147 -24.48 20.11 19.11
C ALA A 147 -24.04 18.93 18.25
N GLU A 148 -24.96 18.07 17.86
CA GLU A 148 -24.66 16.92 17.00
C GLU A 148 -24.16 17.35 15.60
N VAL A 149 -24.79 18.40 15.04
CA VAL A 149 -24.38 18.96 13.74
C VAL A 149 -22.96 19.56 13.87
N LEU A 150 -22.70 20.29 14.96
CA LEU A 150 -21.37 20.88 15.19
C LEU A 150 -20.29 19.83 15.36
N LEU A 151 -20.54 18.77 16.15
CA LEU A 151 -19.62 17.64 16.31
C LEU A 151 -19.36 16.93 14.98
N ARG A 152 -20.40 16.74 14.18
CA ARG A 152 -20.27 16.12 12.85
C ARG A 152 -19.44 16.98 11.91
N LEU A 153 -19.65 18.30 11.89
CA LEU A 153 -18.84 19.22 11.08
C LEU A 153 -17.39 19.23 11.52
N LEU A 154 -17.13 19.30 12.84
CA LEU A 154 -15.78 19.23 13.39
C LEU A 154 -15.09 17.90 13.01
N GLY A 155 -15.80 16.78 13.11
CA GLY A 155 -15.29 15.47 12.70
C GLY A 155 -14.90 15.42 11.23
N VAL A 156 -15.72 15.99 10.34
CA VAL A 156 -15.42 16.09 8.90
C VAL A 156 -14.20 16.97 8.66
N LEU A 157 -14.09 18.13 9.31
CA LEU A 157 -12.95 19.04 9.17
C LEU A 157 -11.64 18.40 9.67
N ILE A 158 -11.68 17.73 10.81
CA ILE A 158 -10.54 16.98 11.35
C ILE A 158 -10.14 15.85 10.38
N GLY A 159 -11.11 15.13 9.86
CA GLY A 159 -10.88 14.07 8.86
C GLY A 159 -10.24 14.61 7.58
N LEU A 160 -10.71 15.72 7.05
CA LEU A 160 -10.13 16.40 5.89
C LEU A 160 -8.72 16.89 6.15
N ALA A 161 -8.47 17.53 7.29
CA ALA A 161 -7.14 18.00 7.68
C ALA A 161 -6.15 16.84 7.81
N THR A 162 -6.59 15.75 8.41
CA THR A 162 -5.82 14.52 8.57
C THR A 162 -5.48 13.89 7.22
N ASN A 163 -6.47 13.74 6.34
CA ASN A 163 -6.26 13.23 4.99
C ASN A 163 -5.31 14.14 4.20
N TRP A 164 -5.46 15.46 4.34
CA TRP A 164 -4.56 16.42 3.70
C TRP A 164 -3.11 16.25 4.15
N LEU A 165 -2.84 16.08 5.44
CA LEU A 165 -1.51 15.82 5.97
C LEU A 165 -0.91 14.52 5.40
N ILE A 166 -1.70 13.45 5.36
CA ILE A 166 -1.28 12.16 4.83
C ILE A 166 -0.94 12.29 3.35
N PHE A 167 -1.82 12.89 2.53
CA PHE A 167 -1.56 13.09 1.11
C PHE A 167 -0.36 14.01 0.86
N ALA A 168 -0.22 15.10 1.62
CA ALA A 168 0.94 15.98 1.53
C ALA A 168 2.24 15.21 1.81
N TRP A 169 2.24 14.41 2.87
CA TRP A 169 3.40 13.59 3.23
C TRP A 169 3.70 12.54 2.15
N VAL A 170 2.68 11.84 1.65
CA VAL A 170 2.81 10.84 0.58
C VAL A 170 3.42 11.46 -0.68
N ILE A 171 2.89 12.62 -1.12
CA ILE A 171 3.32 13.29 -2.36
C ILE A 171 4.75 13.83 -2.21
N VAL A 172 5.14 14.34 -1.04
CA VAL A 172 6.46 14.95 -0.82
C VAL A 172 7.55 13.90 -0.56
N ARG A 173 7.22 12.83 0.19
CA ARG A 173 8.23 11.93 0.75
C ARG A 173 8.36 10.59 0.04
N LEU A 174 7.29 10.11 -0.59
CA LEU A 174 7.34 8.80 -1.24
C LEU A 174 7.99 8.81 -2.62
N PRO A 175 7.69 9.74 -3.53
CA PRO A 175 8.40 9.82 -4.81
C PRO A 175 9.90 10.00 -4.57
N ARG A 176 10.71 9.51 -5.48
CA ARG A 176 12.17 9.68 -5.42
C ARG A 176 12.64 11.00 -6.02
N GLU A 177 11.70 11.83 -6.43
CA GLU A 177 11.90 13.13 -7.05
C GLU A 177 11.71 14.27 -6.04
N GLN A 178 12.31 15.42 -6.33
CA GLN A 178 12.10 16.62 -5.53
C GLN A 178 10.78 17.27 -5.90
N VAL A 179 9.86 17.32 -4.94
CA VAL A 179 8.52 17.87 -5.13
C VAL A 179 8.42 19.22 -4.46
N SER A 180 7.94 20.23 -5.18
CA SER A 180 7.62 21.54 -4.61
C SER A 180 6.53 21.42 -3.54
N LEU A 181 6.79 21.95 -2.34
CA LEU A 181 5.83 21.93 -1.23
C LEU A 181 4.50 22.61 -1.59
N ARG A 182 4.53 23.66 -2.42
CA ARG A 182 3.34 24.38 -2.86
C ARG A 182 2.46 23.51 -3.75
N SER A 183 3.07 22.83 -4.72
CA SER A 183 2.37 21.87 -5.59
C SER A 183 1.81 20.70 -4.78
N ALA A 184 2.62 20.13 -3.89
CA ALA A 184 2.20 19.04 -3.01
C ALA A 184 1.01 19.43 -2.12
N ALA A 185 1.04 20.63 -1.52
CA ALA A 185 -0.05 21.11 -0.68
C ALA A 185 -1.38 21.24 -1.45
N ARG A 186 -1.35 21.77 -2.68
CA ARG A 186 -2.54 21.86 -3.55
C ARG A 186 -3.05 20.49 -3.95
N ALA A 187 -2.13 19.58 -4.35
CA ALA A 187 -2.49 18.21 -4.71
C ALA A 187 -3.06 17.46 -3.49
N ALA A 188 -2.52 17.71 -2.29
CA ALA A 188 -3.04 17.12 -1.07
C ALA A 188 -4.47 17.58 -0.73
N VAL A 189 -4.88 18.80 -1.09
CA VAL A 189 -6.29 19.24 -0.96
C VAL A 189 -7.18 18.40 -1.87
N LEU A 190 -6.80 18.25 -3.14
CA LEU A 190 -7.53 17.37 -4.08
C LEU A 190 -7.57 15.94 -3.55
N GLY A 191 -6.43 15.45 -3.02
CA GLY A 191 -6.33 14.14 -2.40
C GLY A 191 -7.27 13.96 -1.21
N ALA A 192 -7.29 14.91 -0.29
CA ALA A 192 -8.13 14.84 0.91
C ALA A 192 -9.63 14.83 0.56
N VAL A 193 -10.06 15.77 -0.27
CA VAL A 193 -11.48 15.89 -0.66
C VAL A 193 -11.92 14.67 -1.47
N GLY A 194 -11.16 14.29 -2.49
CA GLY A 194 -11.53 13.16 -3.34
C GLY A 194 -11.48 11.83 -2.61
N PHE A 195 -10.54 11.65 -1.67
CA PHE A 195 -10.50 10.44 -0.84
C PHE A 195 -11.69 10.37 0.13
N GLU A 196 -12.13 11.51 0.67
CA GLU A 196 -13.36 11.57 1.47
C GLU A 196 -14.58 11.16 0.64
N MET A 197 -14.69 11.69 -0.59
CA MET A 197 -15.76 11.29 -1.53
C MET A 197 -15.69 9.79 -1.88
N LEU A 198 -14.49 9.26 -2.07
CA LEU A 198 -14.28 7.83 -2.34
C LEU A 198 -14.74 6.96 -1.15
N LYS A 199 -14.42 7.36 0.09
CA LYS A 199 -14.88 6.67 1.30
C LYS A 199 -16.41 6.69 1.41
N GLN A 200 -17.04 7.84 1.19
CA GLN A 200 -18.49 7.97 1.24
C GLN A 200 -19.17 7.14 0.15
N GLY A 201 -18.66 7.18 -1.08
CA GLY A 201 -19.14 6.34 -2.18
C GLY A 201 -19.05 4.84 -1.85
N MET A 202 -17.93 4.42 -1.24
CA MET A 202 -17.78 3.03 -0.80
C MET A 202 -18.74 2.66 0.33
N ALA A 203 -18.98 3.55 1.29
CA ALA A 203 -19.94 3.31 2.37
C ALA A 203 -21.36 3.08 1.80
N ILE A 204 -21.79 3.90 0.84
CA ILE A 204 -23.08 3.74 0.15
C ILE A 204 -23.12 2.41 -0.63
N TYR A 205 -22.05 2.09 -1.36
CA TYR A 205 -21.93 0.83 -2.08
C TYR A 205 -22.08 -0.38 -1.15
N LEU A 206 -21.36 -0.40 -0.04
CA LEU A 206 -21.42 -1.50 0.94
C LEU A 206 -22.81 -1.63 1.55
N GLN A 207 -23.45 -0.51 1.92
CA GLN A 207 -24.82 -0.52 2.45
C GLN A 207 -25.85 -1.11 1.45
N THR A 208 -25.60 -0.88 0.16
CA THR A 208 -26.51 -1.37 -0.89
C THR A 208 -26.30 -2.85 -1.17
N ILE A 209 -25.03 -3.28 -1.33
CA ILE A 209 -24.71 -4.66 -1.72
C ILE A 209 -24.96 -5.67 -0.60
N THR A 210 -24.75 -5.30 0.65
CA THR A 210 -24.96 -6.20 1.81
C THR A 210 -26.44 -6.53 2.04
N ARG A 211 -27.36 -5.80 1.41
CA ARG A 211 -28.80 -6.11 1.45
C ARG A 211 -29.18 -7.29 0.55
N THR A 212 -28.30 -7.73 -0.34
CA THR A 212 -28.54 -8.90 -1.20
C THR A 212 -27.96 -10.16 -0.56
N PRO A 213 -28.58 -11.35 -0.73
CA PRO A 213 -28.08 -12.60 -0.14
C PRO A 213 -26.62 -12.92 -0.54
N SER A 214 -26.27 -12.75 -1.80
CA SER A 214 -24.89 -12.92 -2.29
C SER A 214 -23.93 -11.82 -1.79
N GLY A 215 -24.45 -10.61 -1.65
CA GLY A 215 -23.69 -9.48 -1.12
C GLY A 215 -23.40 -9.59 0.37
N ALA A 216 -24.25 -10.24 1.15
CA ALA A 216 -24.01 -10.51 2.56
C ALA A 216 -22.77 -11.41 2.76
N VAL A 217 -22.52 -12.36 1.84
CA VAL A 217 -21.38 -13.30 1.93
C VAL A 217 -20.11 -12.71 1.32
N PHE A 218 -20.20 -12.11 0.13
CA PHE A 218 -19.02 -11.68 -0.64
C PHE A 218 -18.86 -10.16 -0.73
N GLY A 219 -19.89 -9.39 -0.37
CA GLY A 219 -19.92 -7.94 -0.60
C GLY A 219 -18.83 -7.18 0.14
N SER A 220 -18.50 -7.56 1.37
CA SER A 220 -17.41 -6.93 2.13
C SER A 220 -16.04 -7.17 1.50
N THR A 221 -15.76 -8.40 1.09
CA THR A 221 -14.47 -8.76 0.47
C THR A 221 -14.31 -8.11 -0.91
N LEU A 222 -15.35 -8.21 -1.76
CA LEU A 222 -15.35 -7.57 -3.07
C LEU A 222 -15.31 -6.04 -2.94
N GLY A 223 -16.08 -5.48 -2.01
CA GLY A 223 -16.06 -4.05 -1.73
C GLY A 223 -14.68 -3.56 -1.32
N LEU A 224 -14.00 -4.29 -0.45
CA LEU A 224 -12.63 -3.97 -0.03
C LEU A 224 -11.65 -4.00 -1.22
N LEU A 225 -11.74 -5.02 -2.09
CA LEU A 225 -10.91 -5.12 -3.29
C LEU A 225 -11.16 -3.93 -4.23
N VAL A 226 -12.42 -3.61 -4.48
CA VAL A 226 -12.83 -2.47 -5.31
C VAL A 226 -12.35 -1.15 -4.71
N PHE A 227 -12.49 -0.98 -3.39
CA PHE A 227 -11.98 0.20 -2.68
C PHE A 227 -10.47 0.37 -2.83
N ILE A 228 -9.69 -0.69 -2.57
CA ILE A 228 -8.22 -0.67 -2.71
C ILE A 228 -7.83 -0.36 -4.15
N TYR A 229 -8.55 -0.90 -5.12
CA TYR A 229 -8.30 -0.63 -6.55
C TYR A 229 -8.49 0.86 -6.88
N TYR A 230 -9.65 1.42 -6.54
CA TYR A 230 -9.92 2.84 -6.81
C TYR A 230 -9.05 3.78 -5.98
N ALA A 231 -8.79 3.46 -4.71
CA ALA A 231 -7.87 4.23 -3.86
C ALA A 231 -6.45 4.26 -4.46
N SER A 232 -5.95 3.11 -4.94
CA SER A 232 -4.64 3.03 -5.60
C SER A 232 -4.58 3.91 -6.86
N ARG A 233 -5.61 3.86 -7.70
CA ARG A 233 -5.69 4.70 -8.91
C ARG A 233 -5.81 6.17 -8.56
N PHE A 234 -6.58 6.49 -7.54
CA PHE A 234 -6.79 7.86 -7.10
C PHE A 234 -5.48 8.49 -6.57
N VAL A 235 -4.72 7.76 -5.75
CA VAL A 235 -3.40 8.21 -5.28
C VAL A 235 -2.46 8.50 -6.45
N LEU A 236 -2.42 7.62 -7.46
CA LEU A 236 -1.62 7.84 -8.66
C LEU A 236 -2.09 9.07 -9.45
N PHE A 237 -3.40 9.25 -9.60
CA PHE A 237 -3.98 10.41 -10.27
C PHE A 237 -3.59 11.72 -9.57
N VAL A 238 -3.74 11.81 -8.25
CA VAL A 238 -3.36 12.99 -7.47
C VAL A 238 -1.85 13.27 -7.59
N THR A 239 -1.02 12.21 -7.60
CA THR A 239 0.42 12.36 -7.78
C THR A 239 0.78 12.82 -9.19
N ALA A 240 0.12 12.29 -10.22
CA ALA A 240 0.30 12.75 -11.61
C ALA A 240 -0.09 14.22 -11.75
N TRP A 241 -1.19 14.63 -11.13
CA TRP A 241 -1.61 16.04 -11.12
C TRP A 241 -0.57 16.94 -10.42
N ALA A 242 0.04 16.47 -9.32
CA ALA A 242 1.15 17.20 -8.68
C ALA A 242 2.37 17.29 -9.61
N ALA A 243 2.70 16.21 -10.32
CA ALA A 243 3.85 16.14 -11.23
C ALA A 243 3.69 17.09 -12.43
N THR A 244 2.47 17.29 -12.93
CA THR A 244 2.18 18.19 -14.04
C THR A 244 2.06 19.68 -13.66
N SER A 245 2.19 20.00 -12.36
CA SER A 245 2.16 21.40 -11.90
C SER A 245 3.35 22.19 -12.44
N PRO A 246 3.17 23.47 -12.86
CA PRO A 246 4.24 24.28 -13.43
C PRO A 246 5.48 24.41 -12.53
N GLU A 247 5.28 24.39 -11.21
CA GLU A 247 6.36 24.49 -10.25
C GLU A 247 7.28 23.23 -10.20
N ASN A 248 6.81 22.12 -10.76
CA ASN A 248 7.53 20.85 -10.81
C ASN A 248 8.01 20.50 -12.23
N GLN A 249 7.59 21.26 -13.23
CA GLN A 249 8.11 21.10 -14.58
C GLN A 249 9.52 21.68 -14.59
N THR A 250 10.51 20.81 -14.76
CA THR A 250 11.85 21.30 -15.12
C THR A 250 11.72 22.09 -16.41
N PRO A 251 12.35 23.30 -16.54
CA PRO A 251 12.39 23.98 -17.82
C PRO A 251 12.81 22.95 -18.86
N GLU A 252 12.03 22.86 -19.93
CA GLU A 252 12.26 21.93 -21.03
C GLU A 252 13.75 22.03 -21.39
N GLN A 253 14.53 21.01 -20.99
CA GLN A 253 15.92 20.94 -21.44
C GLN A 253 15.79 20.99 -22.95
N GLU A 254 16.43 22.00 -23.57
CA GLU A 254 16.53 22.07 -25.02
C GLU A 254 16.67 20.65 -25.56
N PRO A 255 15.86 20.26 -26.55
CA PRO A 255 15.87 18.88 -27.02
C PRO A 255 17.32 18.51 -27.25
N VAL A 256 17.86 17.65 -26.37
CA VAL A 256 19.20 17.11 -26.61
C VAL A 256 19.10 16.56 -27.99
N ALA A 257 19.83 17.22 -28.93
CA ALA A 257 19.83 16.85 -30.33
C ALA A 257 20.02 15.34 -30.34
N VAL A 258 18.93 14.63 -30.67
CA VAL A 258 18.96 13.16 -30.71
C VAL A 258 20.13 12.86 -31.65
N PRO A 259 21.20 12.24 -31.17
CA PRO A 259 22.31 11.90 -32.06
C PRO A 259 21.66 11.20 -33.24
N GLY A 260 21.87 11.74 -34.45
CA GLY A 260 21.29 11.15 -35.65
C GLY A 260 21.50 9.64 -35.60
N PRO A 261 20.62 8.83 -36.18
CA PRO A 261 20.69 7.38 -36.07
C PRO A 261 22.14 6.98 -36.28
N ALA A 262 22.70 6.27 -35.31
CA ALA A 262 24.08 5.81 -35.36
C ALA A 262 24.27 5.17 -36.73
N VAL A 263 25.08 5.81 -37.59
CA VAL A 263 25.42 5.22 -38.88
C VAL A 263 26.24 3.98 -38.53
N ILE A 264 25.55 2.86 -38.39
CA ILE A 264 26.18 1.56 -38.26
C ILE A 264 26.88 1.36 -39.62
N ARG A 265 28.12 1.81 -39.71
CA ARG A 265 29.00 1.31 -40.76
C ARG A 265 29.19 -0.18 -40.42
N ALA A 266 28.31 -0.99 -40.96
CA ALA A 266 28.53 -2.40 -40.97
C ALA A 266 29.83 -2.59 -41.82
N GLU A 267 30.95 -2.65 -41.12
CA GLU A 267 32.16 -3.18 -41.74
C GLU A 267 31.83 -4.62 -42.09
N VAL A 268 31.49 -4.84 -43.34
CA VAL A 268 31.24 -6.19 -43.86
C VAL A 268 32.62 -6.86 -43.80
N VAL A 269 32.92 -7.49 -42.65
CA VAL A 269 34.02 -8.41 -42.53
C VAL A 269 33.61 -9.63 -43.38
N ILE A 270 34.03 -9.61 -44.63
CA ILE A 270 33.92 -10.79 -45.49
C ILE A 270 34.83 -11.83 -44.86
N ALA A 271 34.24 -12.71 -44.04
CA ALA A 271 34.99 -13.84 -43.49
C ALA A 271 35.59 -14.62 -44.64
N PRO A 272 36.90 -14.85 -44.67
CA PRO A 272 37.55 -15.61 -45.72
C PRO A 272 36.83 -16.97 -45.80
N ARG A 273 36.44 -17.35 -47.02
CA ARG A 273 35.84 -18.66 -47.26
C ARG A 273 36.76 -19.73 -46.68
N PRO A 274 36.27 -20.66 -45.87
CA PRO A 274 37.10 -21.72 -45.33
C PRO A 274 37.73 -22.48 -46.50
N GLY A 275 39.05 -22.57 -46.47
CA GLY A 275 39.80 -23.31 -47.48
C GLY A 275 39.29 -24.77 -47.52
N ALA A 276 39.47 -25.45 -48.66
CA ALA A 276 38.98 -26.81 -48.87
C ALA A 276 39.37 -27.79 -47.73
N GLY A 277 40.52 -27.59 -47.08
CA GLY A 277 40.93 -28.38 -45.92
C GLY A 277 40.12 -28.16 -44.67
N ALA A 278 39.68 -26.90 -44.40
CA ALA A 278 38.83 -26.57 -43.24
C ALA A 278 37.40 -27.10 -43.46
N ALA A 279 36.90 -27.03 -44.70
CA ALA A 279 35.60 -27.61 -45.06
C ALA A 279 35.60 -29.15 -44.90
N ALA A 280 36.65 -29.83 -45.36
CA ALA A 280 36.79 -31.29 -45.20
C ALA A 280 36.90 -31.68 -43.70
N GLY A 281 37.57 -30.86 -42.85
CA GLY A 281 37.66 -31.11 -41.43
C GLY A 281 36.32 -30.99 -40.72
N LEU A 282 35.50 -29.99 -41.08
CA LEU A 282 34.14 -29.82 -40.53
C LEU A 282 33.20 -30.91 -40.91
N PHE A 283 33.24 -31.36 -42.18
CA PHE A 283 32.45 -32.51 -42.65
C PHE A 283 32.90 -33.82 -42.00
N GLY A 284 34.20 -34.03 -41.80
CA GLY A 284 34.74 -35.19 -41.09
C GLY A 284 34.31 -35.24 -39.62
N ALA A 285 34.40 -34.13 -38.92
CA ALA A 285 33.96 -34.04 -37.52
C ALA A 285 32.46 -34.29 -37.39
N GLY A 286 31.64 -33.73 -38.28
CA GLY A 286 30.18 -33.95 -38.31
C GLY A 286 29.82 -35.41 -38.55
N ALA A 287 30.52 -36.09 -39.45
CA ALA A 287 30.30 -37.51 -39.74
C ALA A 287 30.65 -38.42 -38.54
N VAL A 288 31.74 -38.14 -37.82
CA VAL A 288 32.12 -38.88 -36.61
C VAL A 288 31.09 -38.70 -35.49
N VAL A 289 30.63 -37.47 -35.24
CA VAL A 289 29.59 -37.19 -34.23
C VAL A 289 28.27 -37.87 -34.62
N GLY A 290 27.89 -37.84 -35.89
CA GLY A 290 26.68 -38.50 -36.41
C GLY A 290 26.74 -40.02 -36.25
N LEU A 291 27.88 -40.66 -36.54
CA LEU A 291 28.09 -42.09 -36.35
C LEU A 291 28.05 -42.50 -34.87
N LEU A 292 28.69 -41.72 -33.98
CA LEU A 292 28.65 -41.97 -32.55
C LEU A 292 27.23 -41.82 -32.00
N GLY A 293 26.46 -40.81 -32.45
CA GLY A 293 25.06 -40.66 -32.12
C GLY A 293 24.19 -41.82 -32.57
N ALA A 294 24.39 -42.32 -33.82
CA ALA A 294 23.65 -43.46 -34.34
C ALA A 294 23.94 -44.76 -33.58
N VAL A 295 25.19 -44.98 -33.16
CA VAL A 295 25.58 -46.16 -32.36
C VAL A 295 24.96 -46.11 -30.97
N LEU A 296 24.87 -44.92 -30.34
CA LEU A 296 24.24 -44.74 -29.04
C LEU A 296 22.72 -44.93 -29.04
N VAL A 297 22.06 -44.49 -30.12
CA VAL A 297 20.61 -44.69 -30.29
C VAL A 297 20.25 -46.14 -30.57
N ARG A 298 21.12 -46.90 -31.23
CA ARG A 298 20.89 -48.33 -31.55
C ARG A 298 21.11 -49.26 -30.34
N ARG A 299 21.65 -48.78 -29.23
CA ARG A 299 21.86 -49.52 -27.98
C ARG A 299 20.79 -49.30 -26.91
N ARG A 300 19.75 -48.54 -27.22
CA ARG A 300 18.49 -48.44 -26.45
C ARG A 300 17.37 -49.17 -27.21
#